data_b440d094a3d52c438ab7abf0e3a326d5
#
_entry.id   b440d094a3d52c438ab7abf0e3a326d5
#
_cell.length_a   1.000
_cell.length_b   1.000
_cell.length_c   1.000
_cell.angle_alpha   90.00
_cell.angle_beta   90.00
_cell.angle_gamma   90.00
#
_symmetry.space_group_name_H-M   'P 1'
#
loop_
_entity.id
_entity.type
_entity.pdbx_description
1 polymer ?
#
loop_
_entity_poly.entity_id
_entity_poly.type
_entity_poly.pdbx_seq_one_letter_code
_entity_poly.pdbx_strand_id
1 'polypeptide(L)'
;MTRKMKYLKGSLFFFAITLTLSACSVHKRMARQVNKQFEKSQVVSQYHVGFALYDPADQQLIYGKNQDTYFTPASNTKLFTFYAGLKMVPDSLPSLRYVEHGDSLIFWGTGDPSLLHTGLKNVKALEFLKNSGKKLYFAPGRYSGNFYGNGWAWDDYNDYYQAEINELPLMDNMLLVESQAGKLRISPAALRSCVSLDTSDRTTAFRVVRDFNQNLFKYPNTAVPATYNQQVPFKTSTILTINLLSDTLKKPVGLIRMTMPENAKTLYGIKSDSVFKAMMLPSDNFIAEQLLLVYSDRISADLNTTKAISYIKDKYLSKLPGNASWVDGSGLSRGNLFTPREMVSLLDSIYVTVHNNQRLFDMLPAGGKSGTLRNAYPKTDNPFVFGKTGSLSNVHNQSGYVLTKKGKVYLYAFMNNNFVLPTAAVRAEMARIVTYIHEQF
;
A
#
# COMPACT_ATOMS: atom_id res chain seq x y z
N MET A 1 -4.46 -27.73 -57.29
CA MET A 1 -4.36 -26.72 -56.24
C MET A 1 -4.27 -27.31 -54.83
N THR A 2 -4.47 -28.59 -54.61
CA THR A 2 -4.58 -29.25 -53.28
C THR A 2 -3.25 -29.76 -52.68
N ARG A 3 -2.18 -29.92 -53.45
CA ARG A 3 -0.90 -30.45 -52.92
C ARG A 3 -0.01 -29.38 -52.26
N LYS A 4 -0.05 -28.10 -52.69
CA LYS A 4 0.71 -27.00 -52.12
C LYS A 4 0.19 -26.57 -50.75
N MET A 5 -1.10 -26.74 -50.44
CA MET A 5 -1.71 -26.37 -49.15
C MET A 5 -1.36 -27.34 -48.00
N LYS A 6 -1.06 -28.63 -48.31
CA LYS A 6 -0.62 -29.60 -47.29
C LYS A 6 0.81 -29.34 -46.79
N TYR A 7 1.70 -28.89 -47.67
CA TYR A 7 3.08 -28.53 -47.26
C TYR A 7 3.15 -27.25 -46.43
N LEU A 8 2.28 -26.27 -46.70
CA LEU A 8 2.23 -25.02 -45.95
C LEU A 8 1.73 -25.25 -44.51
N LYS A 9 0.73 -26.11 -44.30
CA LYS A 9 0.22 -26.47 -42.96
C LYS A 9 1.24 -27.30 -42.16
N GLY A 10 1.97 -28.21 -42.80
CA GLY A 10 3.04 -29.00 -42.18
C GLY A 10 4.22 -28.14 -41.76
N SER A 11 4.62 -27.16 -42.61
CA SER A 11 5.72 -26.23 -42.30
C SER A 11 5.39 -25.27 -41.14
N LEU A 12 4.15 -24.75 -41.06
CA LEU A 12 3.70 -23.93 -39.95
C LEU A 12 3.63 -24.71 -38.61
N PHE A 13 3.19 -25.97 -38.69
CA PHE A 13 3.12 -26.84 -37.49
C PHE A 13 4.52 -27.22 -37.00
N PHE A 14 5.46 -27.49 -37.90
CA PHE A 14 6.86 -27.79 -37.55
C PHE A 14 7.57 -26.55 -36.98
N PHE A 15 7.30 -25.35 -37.50
CA PHE A 15 7.85 -24.09 -37.01
C PHE A 15 7.31 -23.73 -35.60
N ALA A 16 6.01 -24.00 -35.35
CA ALA A 16 5.41 -23.82 -34.03
C ALA A 16 6.01 -24.79 -32.98
N ILE A 17 6.24 -26.06 -33.35
CA ILE A 17 6.87 -27.04 -32.44
C ILE A 17 8.33 -26.69 -32.14
N THR A 18 9.12 -26.19 -33.08
CA THR A 18 10.49 -25.78 -32.87
C THR A 18 10.60 -24.55 -31.96
N LEU A 19 9.65 -23.60 -32.05
CA LEU A 19 9.58 -22.43 -31.16
C LEU A 19 9.27 -22.82 -29.72
N THR A 20 8.33 -23.74 -29.49
CA THR A 20 7.96 -24.22 -28.15
C THR A 20 9.09 -25.02 -27.48
N LEU A 21 9.80 -25.85 -28.24
CA LEU A 21 10.96 -26.61 -27.74
C LEU A 21 12.14 -25.67 -27.37
N SER A 22 12.35 -24.61 -28.12
CA SER A 22 13.40 -23.62 -27.84
C SER A 22 13.10 -22.81 -26.59
N ALA A 23 11.87 -22.34 -26.39
CA ALA A 23 11.45 -21.61 -25.20
C ALA A 23 11.59 -22.48 -23.93
N CYS A 24 11.18 -23.74 -23.98
CA CYS A 24 11.32 -24.69 -22.88
C CYS A 24 12.79 -24.94 -22.50
N SER A 25 13.72 -24.92 -23.46
CA SER A 25 15.15 -25.08 -23.19
C SER A 25 15.76 -23.83 -22.51
N VAL A 26 15.32 -22.64 -22.89
CA VAL A 26 15.75 -21.37 -22.31
C VAL A 26 15.29 -21.25 -20.85
N HIS A 27 14.02 -21.52 -20.59
CA HIS A 27 13.48 -21.49 -19.21
C HIS A 27 14.17 -22.51 -18.30
N LYS A 28 14.42 -23.73 -18.76
CA LYS A 28 15.17 -24.75 -17.98
C LYS A 28 16.60 -24.30 -17.68
N ARG A 29 17.28 -23.66 -18.62
CA ARG A 29 18.62 -23.10 -18.40
C ARG A 29 18.57 -21.97 -17.37
N MET A 30 17.61 -21.06 -17.50
CA MET A 30 17.40 -19.95 -16.59
C MET A 30 17.12 -20.46 -15.16
N ALA A 31 16.21 -21.43 -15.00
CA ALA A 31 15.89 -22.06 -13.72
C ALA A 31 17.13 -22.64 -13.04
N ARG A 32 17.96 -23.38 -13.77
CA ARG A 32 19.22 -23.94 -13.24
C ARG A 32 20.20 -22.86 -12.79
N GLN A 33 20.31 -21.78 -13.55
CA GLN A 33 21.23 -20.68 -13.24
C GLN A 33 20.76 -19.88 -12.01
N VAL A 34 19.45 -19.61 -11.90
CA VAL A 34 18.86 -18.97 -10.72
C VAL A 34 19.01 -19.87 -9.50
N ASN A 35 18.71 -21.18 -9.61
CA ASN A 35 18.90 -22.15 -8.51
C ASN A 35 20.33 -22.11 -7.96
N LYS A 36 21.34 -22.08 -8.83
CA LYS A 36 22.76 -21.95 -8.42
C LYS A 36 23.04 -20.69 -7.61
N GLN A 37 22.34 -19.58 -7.83
CA GLN A 37 22.50 -18.37 -7.03
C GLN A 37 22.00 -18.58 -5.59
N PHE A 38 20.90 -19.33 -5.42
CA PHE A 38 20.40 -19.69 -4.09
C PHE A 38 21.29 -20.72 -3.39
N GLU A 39 21.78 -21.74 -4.09
CA GLU A 39 22.67 -22.77 -3.53
C GLU A 39 24.02 -22.20 -3.04
N LYS A 40 24.55 -21.19 -3.74
CA LYS A 40 25.81 -20.53 -3.39
C LYS A 40 25.66 -19.50 -2.28
N SER A 41 24.44 -19.10 -1.93
CA SER A 41 24.20 -18.04 -0.97
C SER A 41 24.30 -18.57 0.46
N GLN A 42 25.24 -18.05 1.21
CA GLN A 42 25.34 -18.33 2.65
C GLN A 42 24.33 -17.53 3.48
N VAL A 43 23.69 -16.51 2.89
CA VAL A 43 22.69 -15.68 3.57
C VAL A 43 21.33 -16.37 3.56
N VAL A 44 20.78 -16.70 2.38
CA VAL A 44 19.44 -17.28 2.26
C VAL A 44 19.34 -18.75 2.75
N SER A 45 20.46 -19.39 3.01
CA SER A 45 20.48 -20.74 3.61
C SER A 45 20.17 -20.76 5.11
N GLN A 46 20.17 -19.59 5.78
CA GLN A 46 20.07 -19.49 7.24
C GLN A 46 18.65 -19.26 7.77
N TYR A 47 17.65 -19.08 6.88
CA TYR A 47 16.29 -18.75 7.28
C TYR A 47 15.25 -19.24 6.28
N HIS A 48 13.99 -18.99 6.58
CA HIS A 48 12.88 -19.39 5.72
C HIS A 48 12.77 -18.47 4.51
N VAL A 49 13.12 -18.97 3.31
CA VAL A 49 13.12 -18.23 2.06
C VAL A 49 12.16 -18.85 1.04
N GLY A 50 11.35 -18.01 0.42
CA GLY A 50 10.49 -18.33 -0.71
C GLY A 50 10.83 -17.45 -1.92
N PHE A 51 10.80 -18.05 -3.11
CA PHE A 51 11.05 -17.33 -4.35
C PHE A 51 10.21 -17.89 -5.49
N ALA A 52 9.70 -17.00 -6.33
CA ALA A 52 9.08 -17.36 -7.60
C ALA A 52 9.56 -16.38 -8.67
N LEU A 53 9.88 -16.91 -9.86
CA LEU A 53 10.21 -16.15 -11.06
C LEU A 53 9.27 -16.59 -12.18
N TYR A 54 8.56 -15.63 -12.78
CA TYR A 54 7.49 -15.88 -13.74
C TYR A 54 7.69 -15.07 -15.03
N ASP A 55 7.45 -15.70 -16.15
CA ASP A 55 7.43 -15.05 -17.48
C ASP A 55 5.98 -14.74 -17.88
N PRO A 56 5.58 -13.44 -17.91
CA PRO A 56 4.22 -13.06 -18.29
C PRO A 56 3.94 -13.25 -19.77
N ALA A 57 4.97 -13.27 -20.63
CA ALA A 57 4.79 -13.48 -22.07
C ALA A 57 4.42 -14.93 -22.40
N ASP A 58 5.07 -15.88 -21.73
CA ASP A 58 4.81 -17.32 -21.91
C ASP A 58 3.84 -17.88 -20.86
N GLN A 59 3.40 -17.05 -19.89
CA GLN A 59 2.54 -17.42 -18.76
C GLN A 59 3.07 -18.63 -17.97
N GLN A 60 4.38 -18.67 -17.72
CA GLN A 60 5.05 -19.81 -17.09
C GLN A 60 5.87 -19.41 -15.86
N LEU A 61 5.77 -20.23 -14.83
CA LEU A 61 6.70 -20.19 -13.71
C LEU A 61 8.04 -20.78 -14.19
N ILE A 62 9.07 -19.92 -14.23
CA ILE A 62 10.43 -20.30 -14.66
C ILE A 62 11.15 -21.06 -13.54
N TYR A 63 11.09 -20.51 -12.32
CA TYR A 63 11.76 -21.08 -11.16
C TYR A 63 10.96 -20.78 -9.90
N GLY A 64 10.91 -21.77 -9.01
CA GLY A 64 10.30 -21.66 -7.70
C GLY A 64 11.13 -22.33 -6.62
N LYS A 65 11.26 -21.67 -5.48
CA LYS A 65 11.83 -22.19 -4.23
C LYS A 65 10.82 -21.95 -3.13
N ASN A 66 10.32 -23.01 -2.49
CA ASN A 66 9.23 -22.92 -1.52
C ASN A 66 8.06 -22.07 -2.02
N GLN A 67 7.80 -22.12 -3.33
CA GLN A 67 6.87 -21.23 -4.01
C GLN A 67 5.42 -21.42 -3.59
N ASP A 68 5.08 -22.55 -2.99
CA ASP A 68 3.75 -22.90 -2.49
C ASP A 68 3.65 -22.87 -0.96
N THR A 69 4.72 -22.45 -0.27
CA THR A 69 4.75 -22.29 1.19
C THR A 69 4.29 -20.88 1.57
N TYR A 70 3.55 -20.78 2.67
CA TYR A 70 3.03 -19.50 3.16
C TYR A 70 4.08 -18.70 3.94
N PHE A 71 4.10 -17.40 3.67
CA PHE A 71 4.98 -16.41 4.29
C PHE A 71 4.17 -15.23 4.80
N THR A 72 4.63 -14.59 5.87
CA THR A 72 4.17 -13.27 6.28
C THR A 72 4.66 -12.24 5.25
N PRO A 73 3.76 -11.59 4.50
CA PRO A 73 4.15 -10.73 3.38
C PRO A 73 4.62 -9.34 3.81
N ALA A 74 4.28 -8.91 5.03
CA ALA A 74 4.39 -7.52 5.44
C ALA A 74 3.75 -6.60 4.39
N SER A 75 4.32 -5.43 4.11
CA SER A 75 3.75 -4.46 3.16
C SER A 75 3.67 -4.93 1.69
N ASN A 76 4.09 -6.16 1.34
CA ASN A 76 3.75 -6.73 0.04
C ASN A 76 2.23 -6.98 -0.10
N THR A 77 1.50 -7.05 1.02
CA THR A 77 0.02 -7.05 1.07
C THR A 77 -0.59 -5.87 0.30
N LYS A 78 0.08 -4.72 0.27
CA LYS A 78 -0.39 -3.55 -0.47
C LYS A 78 -0.54 -3.78 -1.98
N LEU A 79 0.07 -4.83 -2.53
CA LEU A 79 -0.17 -5.24 -3.92
C LEU A 79 -1.61 -5.76 -4.11
N PHE A 80 -2.17 -6.46 -3.11
CA PHE A 80 -3.58 -6.86 -3.10
C PHE A 80 -4.51 -5.66 -3.02
N THR A 81 -4.23 -4.72 -2.11
CA THR A 81 -4.97 -3.46 -1.97
C THR A 81 -4.88 -2.63 -3.24
N PHE A 82 -3.71 -2.55 -3.87
CA PHE A 82 -3.51 -1.87 -5.14
C PHE A 82 -4.32 -2.50 -6.27
N TYR A 83 -4.27 -3.82 -6.41
CA TYR A 83 -5.05 -4.54 -7.42
C TYR A 83 -6.55 -4.35 -7.25
N ALA A 84 -7.03 -4.43 -6.01
CA ALA A 84 -8.42 -4.13 -5.68
C ALA A 84 -8.82 -2.72 -6.12
N GLY A 85 -7.96 -1.73 -5.89
CA GLY A 85 -8.17 -0.37 -6.35
C GLY A 85 -8.29 -0.25 -7.88
N LEU A 86 -7.39 -0.89 -8.62
CA LEU A 86 -7.46 -0.94 -10.09
C LEU A 86 -8.77 -1.55 -10.62
N LYS A 87 -9.42 -2.43 -9.84
CA LYS A 87 -10.68 -3.09 -10.21
C LYS A 87 -11.93 -2.37 -9.75
N MET A 88 -11.87 -1.63 -8.65
CA MET A 88 -13.05 -1.14 -7.96
C MET A 88 -13.25 0.37 -8.04
N VAL A 89 -12.16 1.13 -8.17
CA VAL A 89 -12.25 2.60 -8.14
C VAL A 89 -12.16 3.17 -9.55
N PRO A 90 -12.96 4.20 -9.87
CA PRO A 90 -12.82 4.94 -11.13
C PRO A 90 -11.55 5.81 -11.12
N ASP A 91 -11.34 6.60 -12.16
CA ASP A 91 -10.16 7.47 -12.33
C ASP A 91 -9.94 8.47 -11.18
N SER A 92 -10.98 8.76 -10.39
CA SER A 92 -10.91 9.61 -9.21
C SER A 92 -11.58 8.93 -8.02
N LEU A 93 -11.00 9.08 -6.81
CA LEU A 93 -11.56 8.52 -5.58
C LEU A 93 -12.89 9.18 -5.20
N PRO A 94 -13.89 8.41 -4.73
CA PRO A 94 -15.05 8.97 -4.04
C PRO A 94 -14.58 9.58 -2.71
N SER A 95 -14.72 10.91 -2.55
CA SER A 95 -14.28 11.64 -1.36
C SER A 95 -15.38 11.81 -0.32
N LEU A 96 -16.59 12.11 -0.78
CA LEU A 96 -17.75 12.30 0.09
C LEU A 96 -19.00 11.73 -0.56
N ARG A 97 -19.94 11.28 0.24
CA ARG A 97 -21.35 11.12 -0.13
C ARG A 97 -22.12 12.32 0.40
N TYR A 98 -23.10 12.84 -0.33
CA TYR A 98 -23.86 13.99 0.13
C TYR A 98 -25.27 14.07 -0.45
N VAL A 99 -26.12 14.79 0.27
CA VAL A 99 -27.45 15.22 -0.18
C VAL A 99 -27.63 16.71 0.15
N GLU A 100 -28.45 17.37 -0.62
CA GLU A 100 -28.91 18.73 -0.34
C GLU A 100 -30.38 18.67 0.10
N HIS A 101 -30.67 19.22 1.24
CA HIS A 101 -32.04 19.30 1.78
C HIS A 101 -32.32 20.73 2.26
N GLY A 102 -33.12 21.46 1.51
CA GLY A 102 -33.40 22.88 1.76
C GLY A 102 -32.15 23.73 1.81
N ASP A 103 -31.90 24.37 2.95
CA ASP A 103 -30.73 25.22 3.23
C ASP A 103 -29.52 24.42 3.76
N SER A 104 -29.61 23.11 3.80
CA SER A 104 -28.61 22.23 4.42
C SER A 104 -27.92 21.33 3.38
N LEU A 105 -26.62 21.11 3.56
CA LEU A 105 -25.83 20.11 2.88
C LEU A 105 -25.36 19.08 3.92
N ILE A 106 -25.89 17.88 3.80
CA ILE A 106 -25.57 16.76 4.69
C ILE A 106 -24.60 15.85 3.96
N PHE A 107 -23.51 15.45 4.62
CA PHE A 107 -22.47 14.62 3.99
C PHE A 107 -21.97 13.51 4.91
N TRP A 108 -21.47 12.45 4.27
CA TRP A 108 -20.92 11.24 4.87
C TRP A 108 -19.51 10.98 4.37
N GLY A 109 -18.67 10.42 5.22
CA GLY A 109 -17.35 9.94 4.82
C GLY A 109 -17.41 8.69 3.93
N THR A 110 -16.37 8.48 3.15
CA THR A 110 -16.17 7.32 2.27
C THR A 110 -14.92 6.52 2.66
N GLY A 111 -14.17 6.98 3.65
CA GLY A 111 -12.83 6.48 3.96
C GLY A 111 -11.72 7.12 3.11
N ASP A 112 -12.00 8.12 2.28
CA ASP A 112 -10.99 8.78 1.43
C ASP A 112 -9.81 9.31 2.27
N PRO A 113 -8.57 8.77 2.10
CA PRO A 113 -7.41 9.19 2.88
C PRO A 113 -6.85 10.55 2.48
N SER A 114 -7.33 11.15 1.40
CA SER A 114 -6.64 12.28 0.76
C SER A 114 -6.98 13.65 1.35
N LEU A 115 -7.95 13.75 2.27
CA LEU A 115 -8.37 15.01 2.87
C LEU A 115 -7.29 15.58 3.80
N LEU A 116 -6.66 16.68 3.36
CA LEU A 116 -5.54 17.31 4.08
C LEU A 116 -4.33 16.39 4.32
N HIS A 117 -4.21 15.34 3.54
CA HIS A 117 -3.07 14.42 3.59
C HIS A 117 -1.77 15.16 3.23
N THR A 118 -0.71 14.93 4.02
CA THR A 118 0.58 15.63 3.86
C THR A 118 1.25 15.39 2.50
N GLY A 119 1.07 14.21 1.91
CA GLY A 119 1.64 13.81 0.61
C GLY A 119 0.68 13.96 -0.58
N LEU A 120 -0.59 14.35 -0.38
CA LEU A 120 -1.60 14.44 -1.44
C LEU A 120 -2.23 15.82 -1.48
N LYS A 121 -2.29 16.41 -2.67
CA LYS A 121 -2.93 17.72 -2.87
C LYS A 121 -4.37 17.53 -3.35
N ASN A 122 -5.29 17.17 -2.44
CA ASN A 122 -6.72 17.10 -2.71
C ASN A 122 -7.46 18.27 -2.06
N VAL A 123 -7.87 19.23 -2.87
CA VAL A 123 -8.61 20.40 -2.40
C VAL A 123 -10.10 20.34 -2.75
N LYS A 124 -10.52 19.45 -3.65
CA LYS A 124 -11.89 19.45 -4.21
C LYS A 124 -12.98 19.30 -3.16
N ALA A 125 -12.83 18.36 -2.22
CA ALA A 125 -13.85 18.14 -1.20
C ALA A 125 -13.92 19.32 -0.22
N LEU A 126 -12.79 19.92 0.14
CA LEU A 126 -12.75 21.10 0.99
C LEU A 126 -13.33 22.33 0.28
N GLU A 127 -12.99 22.54 -0.98
CA GLU A 127 -13.56 23.65 -1.79
C GLU A 127 -15.07 23.48 -1.96
N PHE A 128 -15.55 22.27 -2.23
CA PHE A 128 -16.97 21.97 -2.32
C PHE A 128 -17.71 22.33 -1.03
N LEU A 129 -17.22 21.91 0.11
CA LEU A 129 -17.80 22.25 1.41
C LEU A 129 -17.69 23.73 1.73
N LYS A 130 -16.53 24.34 1.49
CA LYS A 130 -16.26 25.75 1.77
C LYS A 130 -17.14 26.69 0.95
N ASN A 131 -17.28 26.41 -0.35
CA ASN A 131 -18.03 27.24 -1.29
C ASN A 131 -19.55 26.99 -1.29
N SER A 132 -20.00 25.96 -0.57
CA SER A 132 -21.44 25.73 -0.39
C SER A 132 -22.10 26.92 0.33
N GLY A 133 -23.16 27.45 -0.22
CA GLY A 133 -24.01 28.48 0.43
C GLY A 133 -24.86 27.91 1.59
N LYS A 134 -24.82 26.59 1.81
CA LYS A 134 -25.69 25.88 2.73
C LYS A 134 -25.04 25.67 4.12
N LYS A 135 -25.83 25.40 5.13
CA LYS A 135 -25.38 24.90 6.44
C LYS A 135 -24.81 23.50 6.25
N LEU A 136 -23.65 23.24 6.82
CA LEU A 136 -22.95 21.96 6.67
C LEU A 136 -23.25 21.04 7.84
N TYR A 137 -23.58 19.78 7.54
CA TYR A 137 -23.80 18.75 8.55
C TYR A 137 -23.05 17.47 8.19
N PHE A 138 -22.19 17.02 9.09
CA PHE A 138 -21.58 15.69 9.00
C PHE A 138 -22.53 14.67 9.64
N ALA A 139 -22.81 13.59 8.92
CA ALA A 139 -23.58 12.46 9.41
C ALA A 139 -22.66 11.23 9.55
N PRO A 140 -22.16 10.94 10.77
CA PRO A 140 -21.30 9.79 11.03
C PRO A 140 -22.09 8.49 11.19
N GLY A 141 -21.35 7.37 11.29
CA GLY A 141 -21.89 6.06 11.66
C GLY A 141 -21.91 5.06 10.52
N ARG A 142 -21.30 5.38 9.39
CA ARG A 142 -21.08 4.39 8.32
C ARG A 142 -20.01 3.36 8.68
N TYR A 143 -19.02 3.74 9.49
CA TYR A 143 -17.96 2.85 9.98
C TYR A 143 -18.15 2.56 11.46
N SER A 144 -18.38 1.30 11.79
CA SER A 144 -18.54 0.78 13.15
C SER A 144 -17.45 -0.23 13.52
N GLY A 145 -16.38 -0.32 12.72
CA GLY A 145 -15.25 -1.23 12.94
C GLY A 145 -14.28 -0.73 14.03
N ASN A 146 -13.29 -1.53 14.31
CA ASN A 146 -12.21 -1.19 15.23
C ASN A 146 -11.30 -0.11 14.64
N PHE A 147 -10.76 0.76 15.49
CA PHE A 147 -9.80 1.80 15.10
C PHE A 147 -8.48 1.21 14.58
N TYR A 148 -8.11 0.01 15.04
CA TYR A 148 -6.91 -0.73 14.63
C TYR A 148 -7.30 -2.03 13.95
N GLY A 149 -6.49 -2.45 12.97
CA GLY A 149 -6.66 -3.72 12.26
C GLY A 149 -6.43 -4.93 13.16
N ASN A 150 -7.02 -6.04 12.78
CA ASN A 150 -6.89 -7.29 13.53
C ASN A 150 -5.45 -7.81 13.49
N GLY A 151 -4.89 -8.15 14.66
CA GLY A 151 -3.51 -8.65 14.80
C GLY A 151 -2.42 -7.58 14.70
N TRP A 152 -2.78 -6.29 14.82
CA TRP A 152 -1.79 -5.21 14.99
C TRP A 152 -1.20 -5.24 16.39
N ALA A 153 0.08 -4.89 16.52
CA ALA A 153 0.75 -4.80 17.81
C ALA A 153 0.22 -3.57 18.57
N TRP A 154 -0.22 -3.79 19.82
CA TRP A 154 -0.83 -2.72 20.63
C TRP A 154 0.15 -1.60 20.99
N ASP A 155 1.43 -1.93 21.13
CA ASP A 155 2.51 -1.02 21.50
C ASP A 155 3.01 -0.12 20.35
N ASP A 156 2.58 -0.38 19.12
CA ASP A 156 2.85 0.47 17.96
C ASP A 156 1.92 1.71 17.87
N TYR A 157 1.00 1.92 18.81
CA TYR A 157 -0.01 2.98 18.78
C TYR A 157 0.54 4.41 18.64
N ASN A 158 1.80 4.62 18.99
CA ASN A 158 2.48 5.92 18.91
C ASN A 158 3.32 6.09 17.63
N ASP A 159 3.38 5.07 16.79
CA ASP A 159 4.20 5.09 15.60
C ASP A 159 3.38 5.49 14.36
N TYR A 160 3.98 6.30 13.50
CA TYR A 160 3.34 6.92 12.33
C TYR A 160 2.66 5.93 11.38
N TYR A 161 3.06 4.67 11.40
CA TYR A 161 2.51 3.63 10.54
C TYR A 161 1.27 2.93 11.11
N GLN A 162 0.79 3.31 12.30
CA GLN A 162 -0.38 2.71 12.97
C GLN A 162 -1.43 3.77 13.36
N ALA A 163 -1.84 4.60 12.39
CA ALA A 163 -2.94 5.53 12.59
C ALA A 163 -4.29 4.81 12.74
N GLU A 164 -5.20 5.40 13.51
CA GLU A 164 -6.57 4.91 13.61
C GLU A 164 -7.31 4.99 12.27
N ILE A 165 -8.19 4.00 12.01
CA ILE A 165 -9.04 3.91 10.82
C ILE A 165 -10.39 4.56 11.14
N ASN A 166 -10.91 5.42 10.23
CA ASN A 166 -12.23 6.02 10.39
C ASN A 166 -12.88 6.40 9.03
N GLU A 167 -14.15 6.72 9.05
CA GLU A 167 -14.94 7.00 7.84
C GLU A 167 -14.60 8.34 7.15
N LEU A 168 -14.11 9.32 7.89
CA LEU A 168 -13.73 10.63 7.37
C LEU A 168 -12.40 11.09 7.98
N PRO A 169 -11.29 10.51 7.51
CA PRO A 169 -9.97 10.86 8.02
C PRO A 169 -9.54 12.25 7.55
N LEU A 170 -8.79 12.93 8.41
CA LEU A 170 -8.24 14.26 8.15
C LEU A 170 -6.78 14.31 8.59
N MET A 171 -5.92 14.91 7.77
CA MET A 171 -4.51 15.13 8.13
C MET A 171 -3.80 13.82 8.53
N ASP A 172 -4.04 12.74 7.77
CA ASP A 172 -3.46 11.40 8.01
C ASP A 172 -3.81 10.80 9.39
N ASN A 173 -4.75 11.40 10.13
CA ASN A 173 -5.02 11.14 11.55
C ASN A 173 -3.76 11.32 12.43
N MET A 174 -2.88 12.28 12.05
CA MET A 174 -1.58 12.53 12.66
C MET A 174 -1.46 13.92 13.28
N LEU A 175 -0.85 13.98 14.45
CA LEU A 175 -0.23 15.18 14.99
C LEU A 175 1.17 15.29 14.38
N LEU A 176 1.43 16.34 13.63
CA LEU A 176 2.76 16.68 13.15
C LEU A 176 3.44 17.60 14.14
N VAL A 177 4.61 17.21 14.64
CA VAL A 177 5.46 17.98 15.54
C VAL A 177 6.80 18.24 14.89
N GLU A 178 7.08 19.50 14.59
CA GLU A 178 8.29 19.93 13.89
C GLU A 178 9.08 20.95 14.73
N SER A 179 10.40 20.94 14.57
CA SER A 179 11.24 22.02 15.09
C SER A 179 11.32 23.17 14.11
N GLN A 180 10.97 24.35 14.57
CA GLN A 180 11.18 25.59 13.84
C GLN A 180 11.95 26.58 14.73
N ALA A 181 13.21 26.84 14.40
CA ALA A 181 14.11 27.66 15.17
C ALA A 181 14.18 27.28 16.66
N GLY A 182 14.25 25.99 16.96
CA GLY A 182 14.31 25.45 18.32
C GLY A 182 12.99 25.46 19.11
N LYS A 183 11.88 25.90 18.47
CA LYS A 183 10.54 25.84 19.04
C LYS A 183 9.69 24.77 18.34
N LEU A 184 8.78 24.17 19.10
CA LEU A 184 7.86 23.19 18.54
C LEU A 184 6.72 23.88 17.77
N ARG A 185 6.60 23.52 16.51
CA ARG A 185 5.41 23.77 15.69
C ARG A 185 4.53 22.53 15.69
N ILE A 186 3.26 22.71 15.98
CA ILE A 186 2.30 21.62 16.14
C ILE A 186 1.14 21.84 15.17
N SER A 187 0.82 20.80 14.39
CA SER A 187 -0.30 20.78 13.46
C SER A 187 -1.08 19.45 13.61
N PRO A 188 -2.42 19.48 13.66
CA PRO A 188 -3.30 20.64 13.58
C PRO A 188 -3.26 21.54 14.84
N ALA A 189 -3.52 22.82 14.63
CA ALA A 189 -3.52 23.83 15.72
C ALA A 189 -4.52 23.48 16.83
N ALA A 190 -5.63 22.85 16.50
CA ALA A 190 -6.64 22.39 17.46
C ALA A 190 -6.11 21.44 18.56
N LEU A 191 -5.01 20.73 18.29
CA LEU A 191 -4.39 19.81 19.26
C LEU A 191 -3.20 20.44 19.99
N ARG A 192 -2.86 21.71 19.76
CA ARG A 192 -1.69 22.37 20.38
C ARG A 192 -1.75 22.38 21.90
N SER A 193 -2.93 22.65 22.47
CA SER A 193 -3.14 22.65 23.93
C SER A 193 -3.04 21.27 24.57
N CYS A 194 -3.07 20.20 23.77
CA CYS A 194 -2.91 18.83 24.24
C CYS A 194 -1.44 18.40 24.33
N VAL A 195 -0.50 19.25 23.90
CA VAL A 195 0.95 18.94 23.91
C VAL A 195 1.62 19.68 25.06
N SER A 196 2.30 18.94 25.93
CA SER A 196 2.91 19.48 27.14
C SER A 196 4.28 18.87 27.45
N LEU A 197 5.10 19.61 28.20
CA LEU A 197 6.34 19.13 28.75
C LEU A 197 6.07 18.12 29.89
N ASP A 198 6.75 16.98 29.86
CA ASP A 198 6.82 16.06 31.00
C ASP A 198 8.09 16.35 31.81
N THR A 199 7.94 17.02 32.94
CA THR A 199 9.06 17.37 33.81
C THR A 199 9.63 16.15 34.54
N SER A 200 8.94 15.04 34.58
CA SER A 200 9.38 13.78 35.20
C SER A 200 10.19 12.89 34.26
N ASP A 201 10.02 13.05 32.93
CA ASP A 201 10.74 12.27 31.93
C ASP A 201 12.21 12.73 31.84
N ARG A 202 13.13 11.81 32.10
CA ARG A 202 14.60 12.01 32.08
C ARG A 202 15.27 11.41 30.88
N THR A 203 14.50 10.98 29.84
CA THR A 203 15.09 10.43 28.64
C THR A 203 15.92 11.48 27.91
N THR A 204 17.05 11.05 27.34
CA THR A 204 17.96 11.92 26.58
C THR A 204 17.53 12.08 25.12
N ALA A 205 16.72 11.16 24.61
CA ALA A 205 16.19 11.20 23.24
C ALA A 205 14.86 11.98 23.21
N PHE A 206 14.84 13.07 22.46
CA PHE A 206 13.60 13.84 22.26
C PHE A 206 12.60 13.03 21.44
N ARG A 207 11.45 12.71 22.03
CA ARG A 207 10.33 12.02 21.37
C ARG A 207 9.02 12.50 21.99
N VAL A 208 8.02 12.75 21.15
CA VAL A 208 6.65 13.02 21.61
C VAL A 208 5.90 11.70 21.72
N VAL A 209 5.28 11.47 22.87
CA VAL A 209 4.51 10.26 23.17
C VAL A 209 3.09 10.66 23.54
N ARG A 210 2.11 10.03 22.87
CA ARG A 210 0.69 10.19 23.18
C ARG A 210 0.31 9.28 24.36
N ASP A 211 -0.57 9.71 25.21
CA ASP A 211 -1.28 8.82 26.14
C ASP A 211 -2.06 7.76 25.35
N PHE A 212 -2.09 6.52 25.85
CA PHE A 212 -2.72 5.42 25.16
C PHE A 212 -4.23 5.64 24.94
N ASN A 213 -4.93 6.20 25.92
CA ASN A 213 -6.38 6.32 25.94
C ASN A 213 -6.91 7.66 25.43
N GLN A 214 -6.08 8.71 25.34
CA GLN A 214 -6.54 10.07 25.05
C GLN A 214 -5.51 10.88 24.24
N ASN A 215 -5.95 12.01 23.70
CA ASN A 215 -5.11 12.92 22.94
C ASN A 215 -4.33 13.88 23.88
N LEU A 216 -3.53 13.32 24.77
CA LEU A 216 -2.54 14.05 25.56
C LEU A 216 -1.15 13.62 25.10
N PHE A 217 -0.36 14.58 24.65
CA PHE A 217 0.97 14.34 24.08
C PHE A 217 2.01 14.95 25.02
N LYS A 218 3.02 14.18 25.37
CA LYS A 218 4.08 14.60 26.27
C LYS A 218 5.43 14.51 25.58
N TYR A 219 6.34 15.42 25.91
CA TYR A 219 7.72 15.39 25.48
C TYR A 219 8.67 15.62 26.65
N PRO A 220 9.91 15.04 26.64
CA PRO A 220 10.85 15.12 27.73
C PRO A 220 11.46 16.53 27.88
N ASN A 221 11.97 16.84 29.07
CA ASN A 221 12.73 18.06 29.31
C ASN A 221 14.16 17.97 28.76
N THR A 222 14.25 17.83 27.46
CA THR A 222 15.47 17.68 26.67
C THR A 222 15.47 18.70 25.55
N ALA A 223 16.62 19.13 25.06
CA ALA A 223 16.71 20.10 23.96
C ALA A 223 16.04 19.54 22.70
N VAL A 224 15.20 20.36 22.07
CA VAL A 224 14.55 20.00 20.79
C VAL A 224 15.60 19.97 19.69
N PRO A 225 15.81 18.84 18.99
CA PRO A 225 16.74 18.80 17.86
C PRO A 225 16.33 19.78 16.75
N ALA A 226 17.31 20.47 16.14
CA ALA A 226 17.04 21.50 15.12
C ALA A 226 16.23 21.01 13.92
N THR A 227 16.39 19.75 13.56
CA THR A 227 15.72 19.09 12.40
C THR A 227 14.64 18.12 12.85
N TYR A 228 14.08 18.29 14.06
CA TYR A 228 13.06 17.37 14.57
C TYR A 228 11.80 17.42 13.73
N ASN A 229 11.32 16.22 13.37
CA ASN A 229 10.04 16.02 12.69
C ASN A 229 9.49 14.66 13.11
N GLN A 230 8.32 14.64 13.70
CA GLN A 230 7.62 13.43 14.13
C GLN A 230 6.13 13.53 13.81
N GLN A 231 5.60 12.46 13.25
CA GLN A 231 4.16 12.24 13.11
C GLN A 231 3.72 11.28 14.21
N VAL A 232 2.73 11.69 15.02
CA VAL A 232 2.17 10.90 16.11
C VAL A 232 0.69 10.70 15.87
N PRO A 233 0.19 9.45 15.77
CA PRO A 233 -1.23 9.21 15.59
C PRO A 233 -2.07 9.84 16.69
N PHE A 234 -3.14 10.55 16.35
CA PHE A 234 -4.12 10.96 17.34
C PHE A 234 -5.33 10.01 17.37
N LYS A 235 -6.01 9.96 18.51
CA LYS A 235 -7.30 9.24 18.63
C LYS A 235 -8.38 10.01 17.92
N THR A 236 -9.06 9.32 17.04
CA THR A 236 -10.13 9.89 16.26
C THR A 236 -11.45 9.93 17.04
N SER A 237 -12.27 10.92 16.75
CA SER A 237 -13.66 10.99 17.22
C SER A 237 -14.48 11.88 16.30
N THR A 238 -15.79 11.68 16.29
CA THR A 238 -16.73 12.53 15.52
C THR A 238 -16.58 14.02 15.88
N ILE A 239 -16.44 14.34 17.17
CA ILE A 239 -16.28 15.72 17.61
C ILE A 239 -14.97 16.32 17.13
N LEU A 240 -13.86 15.58 17.21
CA LEU A 240 -12.57 16.05 16.70
C LEU A 240 -12.64 16.28 15.18
N THR A 241 -13.23 15.35 14.43
CA THR A 241 -13.42 15.49 12.97
C THR A 241 -14.20 16.77 12.64
N ILE A 242 -15.31 17.04 13.31
CA ILE A 242 -16.13 18.25 13.13
C ILE A 242 -15.31 19.51 13.46
N ASN A 243 -14.57 19.50 14.54
CA ASN A 243 -13.75 20.66 14.98
C ASN A 243 -12.63 20.93 13.96
N LEU A 244 -11.92 19.90 13.49
CA LEU A 244 -10.89 20.01 12.47
C LEU A 244 -11.44 20.52 11.13
N LEU A 245 -12.61 20.04 10.71
CA LEU A 245 -13.28 20.52 9.51
C LEU A 245 -13.70 21.98 9.66
N SER A 246 -14.37 22.32 10.75
CA SER A 246 -14.84 23.69 11.02
C SER A 246 -13.68 24.69 11.07
N ASP A 247 -12.56 24.30 11.71
CA ASP A 247 -11.36 25.15 11.74
C ASP A 247 -10.72 25.28 10.34
N THR A 248 -10.65 24.20 9.56
CA THR A 248 -10.09 24.23 8.21
C THR A 248 -10.95 25.04 7.25
N LEU A 249 -12.26 24.85 7.29
CA LEU A 249 -13.21 25.53 6.40
C LEU A 249 -13.47 26.98 6.81
N LYS A 250 -13.12 27.36 8.06
CA LYS A 250 -13.54 28.64 8.70
C LYS A 250 -15.06 28.83 8.65
N LYS A 251 -15.79 27.71 8.82
CA LYS A 251 -17.23 27.64 8.71
C LYS A 251 -17.75 26.54 9.63
N PRO A 252 -18.85 26.77 10.37
CA PRO A 252 -19.40 25.75 11.25
C PRO A 252 -19.81 24.50 10.49
N VAL A 253 -19.46 23.33 11.04
CA VAL A 253 -19.95 22.02 10.62
C VAL A 253 -20.73 21.44 11.79
N GLY A 254 -22.03 21.18 11.57
CA GLY A 254 -22.90 20.55 12.57
C GLY A 254 -22.83 19.03 12.53
N LEU A 255 -23.38 18.40 13.56
CA LEU A 255 -23.58 16.97 13.66
C LEU A 255 -25.06 16.66 13.39
N ILE A 256 -25.34 15.64 12.56
CA ILE A 256 -26.69 15.13 12.37
C ILE A 256 -26.68 13.60 12.41
N ARG A 257 -27.68 13.00 13.03
CA ARG A 257 -27.89 11.54 12.95
C ARG A 257 -28.84 11.24 11.79
N MET A 258 -28.26 10.78 10.70
CA MET A 258 -29.01 10.45 9.50
C MET A 258 -28.35 9.28 8.78
N THR A 259 -29.12 8.26 8.47
CA THR A 259 -28.68 7.17 7.59
C THR A 259 -28.52 7.72 6.18
N MET A 260 -27.45 7.31 5.50
CA MET A 260 -27.19 7.72 4.13
C MET A 260 -28.29 7.16 3.20
N PRO A 261 -29.03 8.01 2.47
CA PRO A 261 -30.06 7.53 1.55
C PRO A 261 -29.42 6.98 0.25
N GLU A 262 -30.14 6.09 -0.42
CA GLU A 262 -29.66 5.43 -1.66
C GLU A 262 -29.34 6.44 -2.78
N ASN A 263 -30.08 7.56 -2.83
CA ASN A 263 -29.88 8.62 -3.81
C ASN A 263 -28.79 9.64 -3.45
N ALA A 264 -27.98 9.36 -2.39
CA ALA A 264 -26.85 10.22 -2.04
C ALA A 264 -25.87 10.34 -3.21
N LYS A 265 -25.58 11.60 -3.58
CA LYS A 265 -24.61 11.90 -4.63
C LYS A 265 -23.18 11.61 -4.17
N THR A 266 -22.30 11.32 -5.12
CA THR A 266 -20.87 11.12 -4.87
C THR A 266 -20.08 12.33 -5.35
N LEU A 267 -19.28 12.89 -4.45
CA LEU A 267 -18.23 13.84 -4.82
C LEU A 267 -16.93 13.08 -5.05
N TYR A 268 -16.38 13.18 -6.25
CA TYR A 268 -15.09 12.60 -6.60
C TYR A 268 -13.95 13.62 -6.41
N GLY A 269 -12.91 13.20 -5.73
CA GLY A 269 -11.77 14.04 -5.37
C GLY A 269 -10.56 13.91 -6.30
N ILE A 270 -9.47 13.40 -5.74
CA ILE A 270 -8.16 13.25 -6.39
C ILE A 270 -8.15 12.05 -7.36
N LYS A 271 -7.21 12.08 -8.33
CA LYS A 271 -6.97 10.94 -9.23
C LYS A 271 -6.50 9.72 -8.45
N SER A 272 -7.08 8.55 -8.76
CA SER A 272 -6.80 7.28 -8.09
C SER A 272 -5.32 6.88 -8.19
N ASP A 273 -4.69 7.06 -9.36
CA ASP A 273 -3.26 6.78 -9.57
C ASP A 273 -2.36 7.58 -8.62
N SER A 274 -2.75 8.83 -8.28
CA SER A 274 -1.99 9.65 -7.32
C SER A 274 -2.03 9.05 -5.92
N VAL A 275 -3.18 8.51 -5.51
CA VAL A 275 -3.33 7.85 -4.21
C VAL A 275 -2.60 6.51 -4.18
N PHE A 276 -2.68 5.73 -5.24
CA PHE A 276 -1.93 4.48 -5.36
C PHE A 276 -0.42 4.73 -5.31
N LYS A 277 0.08 5.75 -6.00
CA LYS A 277 1.48 6.16 -5.94
C LYS A 277 1.89 6.58 -4.52
N ALA A 278 1.06 7.38 -3.85
CA ALA A 278 1.31 7.81 -2.46
C ALA A 278 1.29 6.64 -1.47
N MET A 279 0.47 5.62 -1.69
CA MET A 279 0.49 4.37 -0.92
C MET A 279 1.76 3.56 -1.17
N MET A 280 2.14 3.38 -2.44
CA MET A 280 3.17 2.42 -2.83
C MET A 280 4.59 2.91 -2.59
N LEU A 281 4.91 4.19 -2.92
CA LEU A 281 6.28 4.72 -2.87
C LEU A 281 6.85 4.76 -1.45
N PRO A 282 6.20 5.42 -0.45
CA PRO A 282 6.65 5.40 0.94
C PRO A 282 6.22 4.15 1.71
N SER A 283 5.35 3.33 1.12
CA SER A 283 4.72 2.19 1.80
C SER A 283 3.71 2.61 2.88
N ASP A 284 2.86 3.56 2.55
CA ASP A 284 1.92 4.14 3.49
C ASP A 284 0.83 3.15 3.94
N ASN A 285 0.80 2.87 5.26
CA ASN A 285 -0.17 1.95 5.85
C ASN A 285 -1.56 2.59 5.97
N PHE A 286 -1.61 3.87 6.35
CA PHE A 286 -2.86 4.58 6.52
C PHE A 286 -3.67 4.63 5.23
N ILE A 287 -3.02 5.01 4.11
CA ILE A 287 -3.69 5.00 2.81
C ILE A 287 -4.19 3.59 2.47
N ALA A 288 -3.39 2.55 2.73
CA ALA A 288 -3.78 1.18 2.40
C ALA A 288 -5.03 0.71 3.16
N GLU A 289 -5.11 1.01 4.45
CA GLU A 289 -6.27 0.66 5.28
C GLU A 289 -7.51 1.46 4.90
N GLN A 290 -7.36 2.76 4.72
CA GLN A 290 -8.46 3.64 4.33
C GLN A 290 -9.03 3.27 2.94
N LEU A 291 -8.19 2.82 2.01
CA LEU A 291 -8.66 2.35 0.71
C LEU A 291 -9.59 1.13 0.82
N LEU A 292 -9.44 0.27 1.83
CA LEU A 292 -10.41 -0.81 2.06
C LEU A 292 -11.79 -0.25 2.42
N LEU A 293 -11.88 0.89 3.12
CA LEU A 293 -13.16 1.57 3.37
C LEU A 293 -13.71 2.19 2.09
N VAL A 294 -12.86 2.81 1.26
CA VAL A 294 -13.26 3.32 -0.06
C VAL A 294 -13.81 2.19 -0.93
N TYR A 295 -13.22 1.00 -0.89
CA TYR A 295 -13.72 -0.17 -1.63
C TYR A 295 -15.06 -0.66 -1.05
N SER A 296 -15.20 -0.63 0.29
CA SER A 296 -16.47 -0.93 0.95
C SER A 296 -17.59 0.04 0.54
N ASP A 297 -17.31 1.34 0.41
CA ASP A 297 -18.25 2.37 -0.08
C ASP A 297 -18.84 2.04 -1.47
N ARG A 298 -18.11 1.24 -2.27
CA ARG A 298 -18.55 0.82 -3.62
C ARG A 298 -19.51 -0.35 -3.62
N ILE A 299 -19.63 -1.07 -2.51
CA ILE A 299 -20.42 -2.31 -2.42
C ILE A 299 -21.50 -2.27 -1.34
N SER A 300 -21.41 -1.33 -0.40
CA SER A 300 -22.31 -1.28 0.76
C SER A 300 -22.49 0.16 1.26
N ALA A 301 -23.64 0.44 1.88
CA ALA A 301 -23.85 1.67 2.62
C ALA A 301 -22.97 1.75 3.88
N ASP A 302 -22.66 0.61 4.49
CA ASP A 302 -21.76 0.50 5.64
C ASP A 302 -20.31 0.35 5.17
N LEU A 303 -19.39 0.98 5.88
CA LEU A 303 -17.96 0.83 5.64
C LEU A 303 -17.41 -0.31 6.51
N ASN A 304 -16.88 -1.35 5.86
CA ASN A 304 -16.37 -2.53 6.56
C ASN A 304 -15.21 -3.16 5.77
N THR A 305 -14.02 -3.18 6.37
CA THR A 305 -12.80 -3.70 5.74
C THR A 305 -12.89 -5.21 5.45
N THR A 306 -13.45 -5.99 6.37
CA THR A 306 -13.61 -7.45 6.22
C THR A 306 -14.55 -7.79 5.08
N LYS A 307 -15.71 -7.09 4.98
CA LYS A 307 -16.64 -7.27 3.85
C LYS A 307 -15.99 -6.90 2.52
N ALA A 308 -15.20 -5.82 2.48
CA ALA A 308 -14.46 -5.43 1.29
C ALA A 308 -13.46 -6.50 0.86
N ILE A 309 -12.64 -7.01 1.78
CA ILE A 309 -11.67 -8.08 1.52
C ILE A 309 -12.37 -9.34 1.01
N SER A 310 -13.46 -9.78 1.66
CA SER A 310 -14.22 -10.97 1.21
C SER A 310 -14.74 -10.79 -0.21
N TYR A 311 -15.40 -9.67 -0.49
CA TYR A 311 -15.91 -9.36 -1.83
C TYR A 311 -14.80 -9.37 -2.90
N ILE A 312 -13.64 -8.78 -2.59
CA ILE A 312 -12.50 -8.72 -3.52
C ILE A 312 -11.94 -10.13 -3.76
N LYS A 313 -11.78 -10.94 -2.71
CA LYS A 313 -11.34 -12.33 -2.83
C LYS A 313 -12.26 -13.12 -3.76
N ASP A 314 -13.55 -13.05 -3.53
CA ASP A 314 -14.54 -13.82 -4.29
C ASP A 314 -14.63 -13.36 -5.75
N LYS A 315 -14.64 -12.06 -5.98
CA LYS A 315 -14.90 -11.51 -7.31
C LYS A 315 -13.66 -11.39 -8.19
N TYR A 316 -12.52 -11.01 -7.63
CA TYR A 316 -11.34 -10.64 -8.41
C TYR A 316 -10.13 -11.55 -8.20
N LEU A 317 -10.08 -12.29 -7.08
CA LEU A 317 -8.94 -13.12 -6.73
C LEU A 317 -9.24 -14.62 -6.76
N SER A 318 -10.47 -15.03 -7.09
CA SER A 318 -10.91 -16.44 -7.12
C SER A 318 -10.09 -17.33 -8.07
N LYS A 319 -9.36 -16.73 -9.02
CA LYS A 319 -8.49 -17.45 -9.97
C LYS A 319 -7.03 -17.51 -9.53
N LEU A 320 -6.65 -16.83 -8.43
CA LEU A 320 -5.29 -16.95 -7.91
C LEU A 320 -5.08 -18.36 -7.36
N PRO A 321 -3.88 -18.93 -7.56
CA PRO A 321 -3.56 -20.23 -6.96
C PRO A 321 -3.48 -20.10 -5.44
N GLY A 322 -3.84 -21.17 -4.72
CA GLY A 322 -3.76 -21.21 -3.26
C GLY A 322 -4.97 -20.65 -2.52
N ASN A 323 -4.81 -20.39 -1.24
CA ASN A 323 -5.86 -19.85 -0.37
C ASN A 323 -5.28 -18.78 0.57
N ALA A 324 -4.93 -17.65 -0.02
CA ALA A 324 -4.33 -16.51 0.67
C ALA A 324 -5.12 -16.09 1.92
N SER A 325 -4.46 -16.00 3.07
CA SER A 325 -5.00 -15.32 4.24
C SER A 325 -4.75 -13.82 4.08
N TRP A 326 -5.79 -13.07 3.76
CA TRP A 326 -5.72 -11.61 3.64
C TRP A 326 -6.56 -10.97 4.74
N VAL A 327 -5.93 -10.23 5.65
CA VAL A 327 -6.51 -9.74 6.90
C VAL A 327 -6.67 -8.22 6.92
N ASP A 328 -5.69 -7.47 6.38
CA ASP A 328 -5.67 -6.00 6.37
C ASP A 328 -5.14 -5.43 5.05
N GLY A 329 -5.26 -4.13 4.86
CA GLY A 329 -4.83 -3.46 3.63
C GLY A 329 -3.32 -3.22 3.55
N SER A 330 -2.65 -3.07 4.67
CA SER A 330 -1.27 -2.60 4.77
C SER A 330 -0.23 -3.71 4.87
N GLY A 331 -0.61 -4.86 5.44
CA GLY A 331 0.30 -5.93 5.80
C GLY A 331 0.96 -5.75 7.17
N LEU A 332 0.37 -4.93 8.03
CA LEU A 332 0.81 -4.76 9.41
C LEU A 332 0.49 -6.00 10.24
N SER A 333 -0.66 -6.63 9.96
CA SER A 333 -1.05 -7.90 10.57
C SER A 333 -0.17 -9.05 10.14
N ARG A 334 0.39 -9.78 11.11
CA ARG A 334 1.09 -11.06 10.85
C ARG A 334 0.14 -12.20 10.45
N GLY A 335 -1.18 -11.99 10.54
CA GLY A 335 -2.20 -12.91 10.05
C GLY A 335 -2.31 -12.95 8.53
N ASN A 336 -1.74 -11.99 7.80
CA ASN A 336 -1.60 -12.08 6.36
C ASN A 336 -0.59 -13.18 5.99
N LEU A 337 -1.00 -14.12 5.14
CA LEU A 337 -0.15 -15.22 4.69
C LEU A 337 -0.35 -15.43 3.18
N PHE A 338 0.73 -15.30 2.42
CA PHE A 338 0.75 -15.49 0.96
C PHE A 338 1.91 -16.37 0.55
N THR A 339 1.75 -17.06 -0.57
CA THR A 339 2.83 -17.82 -1.19
C THR A 339 3.55 -17.00 -2.27
N PRO A 340 4.82 -17.27 -2.59
CA PRO A 340 5.49 -16.65 -3.72
C PRO A 340 4.75 -16.84 -5.06
N ARG A 341 4.09 -17.98 -5.25
CA ARG A 341 3.28 -18.26 -6.45
C ARG A 341 2.05 -17.36 -6.52
N GLU A 342 1.32 -17.18 -5.42
CA GLU A 342 0.20 -16.25 -5.35
C GLU A 342 0.65 -14.82 -5.67
N MET A 343 1.81 -14.40 -5.14
CA MET A 343 2.35 -13.06 -5.37
C MET A 343 2.69 -12.81 -6.83
N VAL A 344 3.34 -13.75 -7.55
CA VAL A 344 3.65 -13.54 -8.97
C VAL A 344 2.39 -13.60 -9.83
N SER A 345 1.39 -14.43 -9.47
CA SER A 345 0.09 -14.48 -10.16
C SER A 345 -0.71 -13.19 -9.97
N LEU A 346 -0.62 -12.57 -8.78
CA LEU A 346 -1.20 -11.25 -8.54
C LEU A 346 -0.49 -10.16 -9.36
N LEU A 347 0.85 -10.19 -9.41
CA LEU A 347 1.63 -9.26 -10.22
C LEU A 347 1.29 -9.37 -11.71
N ASP A 348 1.06 -10.58 -12.22
CA ASP A 348 0.60 -10.81 -13.59
C ASP A 348 -0.80 -10.20 -13.81
N SER A 349 -1.71 -10.41 -12.87
CA SER A 349 -3.04 -9.81 -12.90
C SER A 349 -2.99 -8.27 -12.89
N ILE A 350 -2.08 -7.67 -12.13
CA ILE A 350 -1.84 -6.21 -12.13
C ILE A 350 -1.29 -5.77 -13.49
N TYR A 351 -0.28 -6.48 -14.02
CA TYR A 351 0.38 -6.18 -15.30
C TYR A 351 -0.62 -6.16 -16.45
N VAL A 352 -1.45 -7.19 -16.53
CA VAL A 352 -2.53 -7.29 -17.55
C VAL A 352 -3.59 -6.21 -17.33
N THR A 353 -3.97 -5.90 -16.08
CA THR A 353 -5.03 -4.91 -15.80
C THR A 353 -4.60 -3.49 -16.16
N VAL A 354 -3.36 -3.10 -15.86
CA VAL A 354 -2.86 -1.75 -16.17
C VAL A 354 -2.55 -1.60 -17.66
N HIS A 355 -2.06 -2.66 -18.30
CA HIS A 355 -1.74 -2.74 -19.73
C HIS A 355 -0.91 -1.56 -20.28
N ASN A 356 -0.12 -0.93 -19.41
CA ASN A 356 0.78 0.19 -19.71
C ASN A 356 1.94 0.18 -18.71
N ASN A 357 3.12 -0.22 -19.17
CA ASN A 357 4.30 -0.36 -18.32
C ASN A 357 4.72 0.96 -17.67
N GLN A 358 4.68 2.07 -18.42
CA GLN A 358 5.06 3.37 -17.87
C GLN A 358 4.14 3.77 -16.72
N ARG A 359 2.81 3.69 -16.93
CA ARG A 359 1.82 3.98 -15.88
C ARG A 359 2.01 3.08 -14.66
N LEU A 360 2.24 1.78 -14.87
CA LEU A 360 2.44 0.83 -13.78
C LEU A 360 3.71 1.16 -12.98
N PHE A 361 4.83 1.35 -13.67
CA PHE A 361 6.13 1.57 -13.02
C PHE A 361 6.20 2.94 -12.34
N ASP A 362 5.49 3.94 -12.83
CA ASP A 362 5.39 5.27 -12.18
C ASP A 362 4.70 5.22 -10.80
N MET A 363 3.87 4.22 -10.55
CA MET A 363 3.19 4.01 -9.26
C MET A 363 4.01 3.15 -8.28
N LEU A 364 5.11 2.53 -8.72
CA LEU A 364 5.89 1.59 -7.91
C LEU A 364 7.24 2.17 -7.49
N PRO A 365 7.78 1.79 -6.30
CA PRO A 365 9.17 2.01 -5.98
C PRO A 365 10.09 1.48 -7.07
N ALA A 366 11.10 2.29 -7.42
CA ALA A 366 12.08 1.96 -8.47
C ALA A 366 13.48 1.81 -7.89
N GLY A 367 14.15 0.72 -8.25
CA GLY A 367 15.50 0.37 -7.78
C GLY A 367 16.52 1.45 -8.09
N GLY A 368 17.25 1.93 -7.08
CA GLY A 368 18.26 2.98 -7.20
C GLY A 368 17.71 4.39 -7.47
N LYS A 369 16.37 4.58 -7.52
CA LYS A 369 15.75 5.85 -7.92
C LYS A 369 14.71 6.37 -6.94
N SER A 370 13.72 5.59 -6.56
CA SER A 370 12.59 6.11 -5.79
C SER A 370 12.02 5.15 -4.77
N GLY A 371 11.22 5.70 -3.85
CA GLY A 371 10.48 4.96 -2.84
C GLY A 371 11.38 4.10 -1.95
N THR A 372 10.84 2.97 -1.48
CA THR A 372 11.55 2.05 -0.57
C THR A 372 12.70 1.28 -1.24
N LEU A 373 12.80 1.31 -2.57
CA LEU A 373 13.89 0.68 -3.34
C LEU A 373 15.03 1.64 -3.70
N ARG A 374 14.91 2.92 -3.37
CA ARG A 374 15.88 3.98 -3.71
C ARG A 374 17.33 3.64 -3.35
N ASN A 375 17.55 2.96 -2.23
CA ASN A 375 18.87 2.61 -1.71
C ASN A 375 19.15 1.09 -1.75
N ALA A 376 18.28 0.29 -2.40
CA ALA A 376 18.45 -1.16 -2.48
C ALA A 376 19.29 -1.60 -3.68
N TYR A 377 19.39 -0.75 -4.69
CA TYR A 377 20.14 -0.95 -5.94
C TYR A 377 21.05 0.24 -6.21
N PRO A 378 22.05 0.10 -7.09
CA PRO A 378 22.90 1.23 -7.52
C PRO A 378 22.05 2.39 -8.05
N LYS A 379 22.46 3.62 -7.75
CA LYS A 379 21.79 4.84 -8.24
C LYS A 379 21.78 4.85 -9.77
N THR A 380 20.61 5.12 -10.35
CA THR A 380 20.42 5.15 -11.81
C THR A 380 19.20 5.97 -12.20
N ASP A 381 19.25 6.59 -13.38
CA ASP A 381 18.08 7.22 -14.02
C ASP A 381 17.24 6.20 -14.78
N ASN A 382 17.80 5.03 -15.10
CA ASN A 382 17.15 3.94 -15.82
C ASN A 382 17.01 2.70 -14.91
N PRO A 383 16.07 2.68 -13.96
CA PRO A 383 15.87 1.55 -13.07
C PRO A 383 15.40 0.31 -13.84
N PHE A 384 15.88 -0.85 -13.43
CA PHE A 384 15.49 -2.14 -13.99
C PHE A 384 14.61 -2.97 -13.06
N VAL A 385 14.38 -2.49 -11.83
CA VAL A 385 13.53 -3.14 -10.85
C VAL A 385 12.43 -2.18 -10.40
N PHE A 386 11.18 -2.64 -10.45
CA PHE A 386 10.00 -1.92 -9.96
C PHE A 386 9.19 -2.86 -9.09
N GLY A 387 8.88 -2.47 -7.85
CA GLY A 387 8.16 -3.38 -6.99
C GLY A 387 7.94 -2.86 -5.58
N LYS A 388 7.28 -3.69 -4.78
CA LYS A 388 6.94 -3.41 -3.40
C LYS A 388 7.82 -4.16 -2.44
N THR A 389 8.37 -3.46 -1.45
CA THR A 389 9.03 -4.07 -0.30
C THR A 389 8.03 -4.29 0.84
N GLY A 390 8.32 -5.26 1.70
CA GLY A 390 7.58 -5.49 2.94
C GLY A 390 8.53 -5.81 4.07
N SER A 391 8.45 -5.08 5.19
CA SER A 391 9.32 -5.30 6.36
C SER A 391 8.51 -5.29 7.65
N LEU A 392 8.80 -6.26 8.49
CA LEU A 392 8.46 -6.35 9.91
C LEU A 392 9.69 -6.88 10.63
N SER A 393 9.66 -6.96 11.96
CA SER A 393 10.71 -7.64 12.71
C SER A 393 10.89 -9.06 12.17
N ASN A 394 12.13 -9.43 11.77
CA ASN A 394 12.50 -10.75 11.22
C ASN A 394 11.85 -11.09 9.86
N VAL A 395 11.31 -10.10 9.14
CA VAL A 395 10.67 -10.26 7.83
C VAL A 395 11.16 -9.16 6.88
N HIS A 396 11.63 -9.55 5.68
CA HIS A 396 11.91 -8.61 4.61
C HIS A 396 11.65 -9.25 3.24
N ASN A 397 10.67 -8.72 2.54
CA ASN A 397 10.19 -9.25 1.26
C ASN A 397 10.29 -8.19 0.17
N GLN A 398 10.33 -8.64 -1.07
CA GLN A 398 10.25 -7.80 -2.26
C GLN A 398 9.54 -8.56 -3.37
N SER A 399 8.50 -7.97 -3.95
CA SER A 399 7.78 -8.54 -5.08
C SER A 399 7.56 -7.47 -6.15
N GLY A 400 7.73 -7.83 -7.42
CA GLY A 400 7.63 -6.85 -8.51
C GLY A 400 8.13 -7.36 -9.85
N TYR A 401 8.65 -6.43 -10.63
CA TYR A 401 9.04 -6.58 -12.02
C TYR A 401 10.54 -6.33 -12.17
N VAL A 402 11.21 -7.19 -12.93
CA VAL A 402 12.61 -7.00 -13.33
C VAL A 402 12.71 -6.94 -14.85
N LEU A 403 13.29 -5.85 -15.35
CA LEU A 403 13.59 -5.67 -16.77
C LEU A 403 14.98 -6.21 -17.03
N THR A 404 15.12 -7.12 -18.00
CA THR A 404 16.43 -7.69 -18.34
C THR A 404 17.16 -6.82 -19.35
N LYS A 405 18.48 -7.00 -19.46
CA LYS A 405 19.31 -6.32 -20.49
C LYS A 405 18.85 -6.65 -21.93
N LYS A 406 18.10 -7.74 -22.12
CA LYS A 406 17.51 -8.13 -23.40
C LYS A 406 16.12 -7.57 -23.65
N GLY A 407 15.64 -6.67 -22.77
CA GLY A 407 14.34 -5.99 -22.90
C GLY A 407 13.14 -6.83 -22.49
N LYS A 408 13.32 -8.00 -21.84
CA LYS A 408 12.23 -8.80 -21.31
C LYS A 408 11.83 -8.31 -19.91
N VAL A 409 10.53 -8.44 -19.59
CA VAL A 409 9.99 -8.21 -18.25
C VAL A 409 9.72 -9.56 -17.61
N TYR A 410 10.27 -9.80 -16.42
CA TYR A 410 9.92 -10.94 -15.58
C TYR A 410 9.30 -10.48 -14.28
N LEU A 411 8.41 -11.28 -13.72
CA LEU A 411 7.77 -11.05 -12.43
C LEU A 411 8.46 -11.90 -11.38
N TYR A 412 8.69 -11.34 -10.21
CA TYR A 412 9.30 -12.10 -9.12
C TYR A 412 8.65 -11.79 -7.77
N ALA A 413 8.65 -12.78 -6.91
CA ALA A 413 8.36 -12.66 -5.49
C ALA A 413 9.51 -13.25 -4.69
N PHE A 414 10.12 -12.47 -3.82
CA PHE A 414 11.22 -12.88 -2.95
C PHE A 414 10.79 -12.63 -1.50
N MET A 415 10.54 -13.70 -0.76
CA MET A 415 9.99 -13.67 0.59
C MET A 415 11.00 -14.27 1.57
N ASN A 416 11.35 -13.49 2.62
CA ASN A 416 12.34 -13.87 3.61
C ASN A 416 11.73 -13.66 5.00
N ASN A 417 11.55 -14.75 5.71
CA ASN A 417 10.93 -14.75 7.03
C ASN A 417 11.83 -15.48 8.05
N ASN A 418 11.67 -15.12 9.31
CA ASN A 418 12.32 -15.77 10.45
C ASN A 418 13.85 -15.68 10.43
N PHE A 419 14.41 -14.61 9.90
CA PHE A 419 15.84 -14.35 9.98
C PHE A 419 16.18 -13.55 11.24
N VAL A 420 17.36 -13.80 11.79
CA VAL A 420 17.96 -13.05 12.90
C VAL A 420 19.17 -12.23 12.45
N LEU A 421 19.52 -12.33 11.18
CA LEU A 421 20.58 -11.53 10.55
C LEU A 421 20.16 -10.05 10.46
N PRO A 422 21.13 -9.13 10.35
CA PRO A 422 20.81 -7.74 10.01
C PRO A 422 20.02 -7.67 8.69
N THR A 423 18.91 -6.95 8.66
CA THR A 423 18.07 -6.78 7.46
C THR A 423 18.87 -6.26 6.26
N ALA A 424 19.95 -5.50 6.50
CA ALA A 424 20.84 -5.03 5.44
C ALA A 424 21.49 -6.18 4.65
N ALA A 425 21.91 -7.26 5.32
CA ALA A 425 22.50 -8.44 4.68
C ALA A 425 21.46 -9.17 3.79
N VAL A 426 20.25 -9.35 4.31
CA VAL A 426 19.14 -9.95 3.54
C VAL A 426 18.82 -9.10 2.31
N ARG A 427 18.72 -7.78 2.47
CA ARG A 427 18.44 -6.83 1.38
C ARG A 427 19.53 -6.85 0.31
N ALA A 428 20.80 -6.87 0.69
CA ALA A 428 21.93 -6.93 -0.23
C ALA A 428 21.92 -8.23 -1.06
N GLU A 429 21.59 -9.35 -0.42
CA GLU A 429 21.54 -10.65 -1.10
C GLU A 429 20.35 -10.75 -2.08
N MET A 430 19.19 -10.21 -1.71
CA MET A 430 18.07 -10.09 -2.63
C MET A 430 18.44 -9.26 -3.86
N ALA A 431 19.05 -8.09 -3.64
CA ALA A 431 19.49 -7.22 -4.73
C ALA A 431 20.51 -7.93 -5.65
N ARG A 432 21.46 -8.70 -5.08
CA ARG A 432 22.44 -9.47 -5.84
C ARG A 432 21.75 -10.49 -6.78
N ILE A 433 20.80 -11.27 -6.26
CA ILE A 433 20.11 -12.30 -7.05
C ILE A 433 19.23 -11.67 -8.14
N VAL A 434 18.48 -10.59 -7.82
CA VAL A 434 17.63 -9.91 -8.80
C VAL A 434 18.49 -9.20 -9.87
N THR A 435 19.62 -8.59 -9.50
CA THR A 435 20.56 -8.01 -10.46
C THR A 435 21.15 -9.07 -11.39
N TYR A 436 21.47 -10.26 -10.86
CA TYR A 436 21.91 -11.39 -11.69
C TYR A 436 20.87 -11.74 -12.77
N ILE A 437 19.56 -11.76 -12.41
CA ILE A 437 18.48 -12.01 -13.37
C ILE A 437 18.45 -10.92 -14.45
N HIS A 438 18.55 -9.64 -14.07
CA HIS A 438 18.65 -8.52 -15.01
C HIS A 438 19.79 -8.67 -16.01
N GLU A 439 20.98 -9.06 -15.54
CA GLU A 439 22.20 -9.08 -16.34
C GLU A 439 22.30 -10.27 -17.28
N GLN A 440 21.78 -11.43 -16.88
CA GLN A 440 22.03 -12.68 -17.61
C GLN A 440 20.90 -13.03 -18.60
N PHE A 441 19.72 -12.49 -18.42
CA PHE A 441 18.53 -12.86 -19.21
C PHE A 441 17.89 -11.67 -19.89
#